data_38c73cb8a0e367920f8e168033932940
#
_entry.id   38c73cb8a0e367920f8e168033932940
#
_cell.length_a   1.000
_cell.length_b   1.000
_cell.length_c   1.000
_cell.angle_alpha   90.00
_cell.angle_beta   90.00
_cell.angle_gamma   90.00
#
_symmetry.space_group_name_H-M   'P 1'
#
loop_
_entity.id
_entity.type
_entity.pdbx_description
1 polymer ?
#
loop_
_entity_poly.entity_id
_entity_poly.type
_entity_poly.pdbx_seq_one_letter_code
_entity_poly.pdbx_strand_id
1 'polypeptide(L)'
;MFVVPRSNLSYLNTQEKLQKPAFYILLGEDESTKPQAYIGETENFKERVKDHDSKKSFWQKALIFVSKDADMTKVVQYLEHKAIAEAKKANAFVLSDNKQIPKAPNLPEHQQDSMNEFFEDVKFLASFIGCNIFEVSQPKEEHLF
;
A
#
# COMPACT_ATOMS: atom_id res chain seq x y z
N MET A 1 10.71 -5.30 -1.10
CA MET A 1 9.35 -5.38 -0.49
C MET A 1 9.36 -6.33 0.69
N PHE A 2 8.70 -5.93 1.76
CA PHE A 2 8.46 -6.83 2.91
C PHE A 2 6.98 -7.19 2.95
N VAL A 3 6.71 -8.46 3.23
CA VAL A 3 5.34 -8.93 3.49
C VAL A 3 5.32 -9.43 4.92
N VAL A 4 4.62 -8.72 5.80
CA VAL A 4 4.66 -9.01 7.24
C VAL A 4 3.26 -9.30 7.74
N PRO A 5 2.99 -10.54 8.20
CA PRO A 5 1.73 -10.84 8.87
C PRO A 5 1.64 -10.06 10.18
N ARG A 6 0.44 -9.62 10.53
CA ARG A 6 0.21 -8.88 11.77
C ARG A 6 0.66 -9.68 13.00
N SER A 7 0.50 -10.99 12.95
CA SER A 7 0.94 -11.87 14.05
C SER A 7 2.45 -11.85 14.27
N ASN A 8 3.23 -11.35 13.32
CA ASN A 8 4.69 -11.33 13.37
C ASN A 8 5.25 -9.91 13.54
N LEU A 9 4.52 -9.03 14.24
CA LEU A 9 4.98 -7.65 14.44
C LEU A 9 6.31 -7.56 15.17
N SER A 10 6.63 -8.54 16.01
CA SER A 10 7.92 -8.57 16.70
C SER A 10 9.10 -8.65 15.73
N TYR A 11 8.90 -9.22 14.54
CA TYR A 11 9.91 -9.26 13.49
C TYR A 11 10.38 -7.86 13.11
N LEU A 12 9.49 -6.87 13.14
CA LEU A 12 9.80 -5.49 12.76
C LEU A 12 10.86 -4.88 13.66
N ASN A 13 10.97 -5.35 14.90
CA ASN A 13 11.96 -4.83 15.83
C ASN A 13 13.38 -5.20 15.44
N THR A 14 13.55 -6.22 14.59
CA THR A 14 14.86 -6.66 14.12
C THR A 14 15.27 -6.01 12.80
N GLN A 15 14.38 -5.22 12.18
CA GLN A 15 14.59 -4.68 10.83
C GLN A 15 14.84 -3.18 10.89
N GLU A 16 16.10 -2.77 10.85
CA GLU A 16 16.46 -1.34 10.84
C GLU A 16 15.95 -0.63 9.60
N LYS A 17 15.83 -1.34 8.47
CA LYS A 17 15.34 -0.76 7.22
C LYS A 17 13.92 -0.20 7.35
N LEU A 18 13.14 -0.69 8.30
CA LEU A 18 11.77 -0.23 8.51
C LEU A 18 11.69 1.07 9.30
N GLN A 19 12.82 1.62 9.71
CA GLN A 19 12.89 2.96 10.32
C GLN A 19 13.07 4.06 9.26
N LYS A 20 12.99 3.71 7.99
CA LYS A 20 13.12 4.64 6.86
C LYS A 20 11.76 4.99 6.28
N PRO A 21 11.70 6.00 5.40
CA PRO A 21 10.47 6.29 4.68
C PRO A 21 9.96 5.08 3.94
N ALA A 22 8.67 4.86 4.01
CA ALA A 22 8.05 3.70 3.40
C ALA A 22 6.65 4.03 2.86
N PHE A 23 6.32 3.39 1.76
CA PHE A 23 4.97 3.30 1.24
C PHE A 23 4.45 1.91 1.62
N TYR A 24 3.22 1.81 2.08
CA TYR A 24 2.74 0.53 2.57
C TYR A 24 1.25 0.34 2.31
N ILE A 25 0.84 -0.92 2.31
CA ILE A 25 -0.56 -1.32 2.15
C ILE A 25 -0.90 -2.30 3.27
N LEU A 26 -1.89 -1.95 4.08
CA LEU A 26 -2.44 -2.86 5.10
C LEU A 26 -3.61 -3.60 4.47
N LEU A 27 -3.59 -4.91 4.54
CA LEU A 27 -4.60 -5.75 3.92
C LEU A 27 -5.37 -6.53 4.97
N GLY A 28 -6.70 -6.44 4.90
CA GLY A 28 -7.58 -7.25 5.70
C GLY A 28 -8.11 -8.41 4.88
N GLU A 29 -8.41 -9.49 5.57
CA GLU A 29 -9.16 -10.60 4.98
C GLU A 29 -10.59 -10.43 5.44
N ASP A 30 -11.47 -10.17 4.50
CA ASP A 30 -12.88 -10.02 4.80
C ASP A 30 -13.63 -11.12 4.09
N GLU A 31 -14.44 -11.87 4.81
CA GLU A 31 -15.29 -12.90 4.26
C GLU A 31 -16.46 -12.32 3.47
N SER A 32 -16.65 -11.01 3.54
CA SER A 32 -17.67 -10.34 2.76
C SER A 32 -17.22 -10.18 1.30
N THR A 33 -18.03 -9.52 0.49
CA THR A 33 -17.81 -9.41 -0.94
C THR A 33 -16.57 -8.64 -1.34
N LYS A 34 -16.11 -7.72 -0.47
CA LYS A 34 -14.89 -6.95 -0.74
C LYS A 34 -14.01 -6.88 0.51
N PRO A 35 -12.72 -7.24 0.38
CA PRO A 35 -11.80 -7.05 1.48
C PRO A 35 -11.50 -5.57 1.70
N GLN A 36 -11.02 -5.24 2.89
CA GLN A 36 -10.68 -3.88 3.25
C GLN A 36 -9.17 -3.69 3.20
N ALA A 37 -8.72 -2.51 2.79
CA ALA A 37 -7.32 -2.15 2.76
C ALA A 37 -7.13 -0.70 3.20
N TYR A 38 -5.91 -0.38 3.59
CA TYR A 38 -5.48 0.98 3.87
C TYR A 38 -4.12 1.20 3.22
N ILE A 39 -4.00 2.28 2.46
CA ILE A 39 -2.75 2.65 1.79
C ILE A 39 -2.19 3.87 2.49
N GLY A 40 -0.91 3.84 2.82
CA GLY A 40 -0.29 4.95 3.50
C GLY A 40 1.18 5.12 3.19
N GLU A 41 1.74 6.20 3.70
CA GLU A 41 3.16 6.46 3.68
C GLU A 41 3.59 6.94 5.06
N THR A 42 4.86 6.78 5.36
CA THR A 42 5.40 7.24 6.63
C THR A 42 6.90 7.47 6.49
N GLU A 43 7.45 8.33 7.33
CA GLU A 43 8.90 8.47 7.43
C GLU A 43 9.52 7.33 8.22
N ASN A 44 8.73 6.62 9.04
CA ASN A 44 9.22 5.52 9.87
C ASN A 44 8.11 4.51 10.09
N PHE A 45 8.14 3.41 9.33
CA PHE A 45 7.10 2.40 9.41
C PHE A 45 7.07 1.70 10.76
N LYS A 46 8.23 1.46 11.35
CA LYS A 46 8.33 0.78 12.64
C LYS A 46 7.52 1.50 13.72
N GLU A 47 7.55 2.82 13.72
CA GLU A 47 6.74 3.61 14.65
C GLU A 47 5.27 3.65 14.23
N ARG A 48 5.02 3.79 12.93
CA ARG A 48 3.65 3.91 12.42
C ARG A 48 2.83 2.64 12.64
N VAL A 49 3.46 1.47 12.54
CA VAL A 49 2.72 0.21 12.68
C VAL A 49 2.17 0.03 14.09
N LYS A 50 2.82 0.59 15.09
CA LYS A 50 2.32 0.54 16.46
C LYS A 50 0.98 1.25 16.59
N ASP A 51 0.85 2.41 15.93
CA ASP A 51 -0.43 3.12 15.87
C ASP A 51 -1.49 2.30 15.15
N HIS A 52 -1.13 1.72 14.01
CA HIS A 52 -2.09 0.92 13.24
C HIS A 52 -2.52 -0.33 13.99
N ASP A 53 -1.63 -0.94 14.76
CA ASP A 53 -1.98 -2.12 15.55
C ASP A 53 -3.00 -1.77 16.65
N SER A 54 -2.89 -0.59 17.23
CA SER A 54 -3.81 -0.17 18.29
C SER A 54 -5.11 0.43 17.77
N LYS A 55 -5.10 1.07 16.60
CA LYS A 55 -6.24 1.84 16.10
C LYS A 55 -7.02 1.18 14.98
N LYS A 56 -6.41 0.27 14.23
CA LYS A 56 -7.07 -0.40 13.10
C LYS A 56 -7.11 -1.90 13.34
N SER A 57 -8.30 -2.43 13.42
CA SER A 57 -8.48 -3.86 13.73
C SER A 57 -8.60 -4.75 12.51
N PHE A 58 -8.87 -4.18 11.33
CA PHE A 58 -9.25 -4.96 10.16
C PHE A 58 -8.10 -5.71 9.48
N TRP A 59 -6.85 -5.24 9.62
CA TRP A 59 -5.76 -5.73 8.79
C TRP A 59 -5.07 -6.97 9.37
N GLN A 60 -4.61 -7.83 8.49
CA GLN A 60 -3.94 -9.09 8.84
C GLN A 60 -2.50 -9.15 8.34
N LYS A 61 -2.16 -8.40 7.29
CA LYS A 61 -0.79 -8.34 6.80
C LYS A 61 -0.50 -6.98 6.19
N ALA A 62 0.78 -6.65 6.15
CA ALA A 62 1.26 -5.41 5.57
C ALA A 62 2.23 -5.69 4.43
N LEU A 63 2.05 -4.99 3.31
CA LEU A 63 3.02 -4.94 2.22
C LEU A 63 3.79 -3.63 2.40
N ILE A 64 5.11 -3.71 2.52
CA ILE A 64 5.93 -2.55 2.86
C ILE A 64 7.00 -2.35 1.80
N PHE A 65 7.02 -1.18 1.19
CA PHE A 65 8.01 -0.79 0.19
C PHE A 65 8.88 0.30 0.80
N VAL A 66 10.11 -0.05 1.18
CA VAL A 66 11.00 0.83 1.92
C VAL A 66 11.92 1.56 0.95
N SER A 67 12.08 2.84 1.17
CA SER A 67 13.02 3.67 0.42
C SER A 67 14.45 3.30 0.78
N LYS A 68 15.36 3.41 -0.21
CA LYS A 68 16.79 3.20 0.04
C LYS A 68 17.43 4.39 0.74
N ASP A 69 16.89 5.59 0.52
CA ASP A 69 17.45 6.82 1.03
C ASP A 69 16.49 7.54 1.98
N ALA A 70 17.03 8.17 3.01
CA ALA A 70 16.23 8.88 4.00
C ALA A 70 15.50 10.10 3.44
N ASP A 71 15.98 10.65 2.30
CA ASP A 71 15.44 11.88 1.72
C ASP A 71 14.30 11.64 0.73
N MET A 72 13.66 10.46 0.77
CA MET A 72 12.66 10.12 -0.23
C MET A 72 11.21 10.32 0.25
N THR A 73 11.01 11.25 1.18
CA THR A 73 9.68 11.52 1.74
C THR A 73 8.68 11.92 0.64
N LYS A 74 9.07 12.81 -0.27
CA LYS A 74 8.18 13.24 -1.36
C LYS A 74 7.87 12.10 -2.31
N VAL A 75 8.82 11.20 -2.50
CA VAL A 75 8.65 10.03 -3.38
C VAL A 75 7.60 9.10 -2.82
N VAL A 76 7.67 8.77 -1.52
CA VAL A 76 6.67 7.89 -0.93
C VAL A 76 5.30 8.57 -0.87
N GLN A 77 5.24 9.89 -0.71
CA GLN A 77 3.98 10.64 -0.79
C GLN A 77 3.38 10.58 -2.20
N TYR A 78 4.22 10.67 -3.22
CA TYR A 78 3.76 10.55 -4.61
C TYR A 78 3.20 9.15 -4.87
N LEU A 79 3.88 8.12 -4.37
CA LEU A 79 3.40 6.73 -4.50
C LEU A 79 2.08 6.54 -3.78
N GLU A 80 1.93 7.11 -2.59
CA GLU A 80 0.67 7.05 -1.86
C GLU A 80 -0.46 7.68 -2.66
N HIS A 81 -0.24 8.88 -3.17
CA HIS A 81 -1.23 9.56 -4.00
C HIS A 81 -1.66 8.68 -5.18
N LYS A 82 -0.67 8.18 -5.92
CA LYS A 82 -0.93 7.38 -7.11
C LYS A 82 -1.62 6.07 -6.77
N ALA A 83 -1.17 5.41 -5.71
CA ALA A 83 -1.72 4.12 -5.32
C ALA A 83 -3.17 4.23 -4.85
N ILE A 84 -3.49 5.26 -4.05
CA ILE A 84 -4.86 5.46 -3.60
C ILE A 84 -5.77 5.76 -4.79
N ALA A 85 -5.32 6.60 -5.73
CA ALA A 85 -6.10 6.91 -6.92
C ALA A 85 -6.37 5.65 -7.77
N GLU A 86 -5.33 4.85 -7.98
CA GLU A 86 -5.47 3.62 -8.77
C GLU A 86 -6.34 2.58 -8.06
N ALA A 87 -6.19 2.43 -6.75
CA ALA A 87 -6.97 1.46 -5.98
C ALA A 87 -8.45 1.86 -5.94
N LYS A 88 -8.76 3.14 -5.80
CA LYS A 88 -10.14 3.62 -5.84
C LYS A 88 -10.75 3.41 -7.21
N LYS A 89 -9.99 3.63 -8.26
CA LYS A 89 -10.44 3.41 -9.62
C LYS A 89 -10.70 1.92 -9.88
N ALA A 90 -9.84 1.05 -9.38
CA ALA A 90 -10.01 -0.40 -9.53
C ALA A 90 -11.21 -0.92 -8.74
N ASN A 91 -11.48 -0.33 -7.59
CA ASN A 91 -12.65 -0.65 -6.77
C ASN A 91 -12.71 -2.13 -6.33
N ALA A 92 -11.55 -2.76 -6.17
CA ALA A 92 -11.47 -4.16 -5.76
C ALA A 92 -11.47 -4.32 -4.23
N PHE A 93 -11.02 -3.27 -3.50
CA PHE A 93 -10.97 -3.28 -2.04
C PHE A 93 -11.74 -2.08 -1.49
N VAL A 94 -12.24 -2.23 -0.27
CA VAL A 94 -12.85 -1.11 0.46
C VAL A 94 -11.74 -0.32 1.13
N LEU A 95 -11.68 0.99 0.85
CA LEU A 95 -10.68 1.90 1.41
C LEU A 95 -11.33 2.88 2.38
N SER A 96 -12.05 2.37 3.37
CA SER A 96 -12.87 3.22 4.26
C SER A 96 -12.05 4.24 5.05
N ASP A 97 -10.81 3.91 5.41
CA ASP A 97 -9.95 4.85 6.13
C ASP A 97 -9.15 5.78 5.18
N ASN A 98 -9.15 5.50 3.88
CA ASN A 98 -8.59 6.39 2.86
C ASN A 98 -9.73 7.22 2.25
N LYS A 99 -10.27 8.14 3.02
CA LYS A 99 -11.47 8.89 2.61
C LYS A 99 -11.24 9.83 1.44
N GLN A 100 -10.02 10.33 1.29
CA GLN A 100 -9.67 11.27 0.23
C GLN A 100 -8.40 10.82 -0.45
N ILE A 101 -8.27 11.21 -1.73
CA ILE A 101 -7.01 11.03 -2.46
C ILE A 101 -6.11 12.19 -2.04
N PRO A 102 -4.95 11.94 -1.42
CA PRO A 102 -4.06 13.02 -1.03
C PRO A 102 -3.56 13.79 -2.25
N LYS A 103 -3.29 15.05 -2.05
CA LYS A 103 -2.72 15.88 -3.12
C LYS A 103 -1.34 15.34 -3.50
N ALA A 104 -1.06 15.26 -4.80
CA ALA A 104 0.25 14.83 -5.28
C ALA A 104 1.32 15.85 -4.86
N PRO A 105 2.45 15.40 -4.31
CA PRO A 105 3.55 16.31 -4.02
C PRO A 105 4.18 16.83 -5.31
N ASN A 106 4.85 17.97 -5.21
CA ASN A 106 5.51 18.58 -6.36
C ASN A 106 6.84 17.88 -6.62
N LEU A 107 6.89 17.04 -7.66
CA LEU A 107 8.11 16.35 -8.07
C LEU A 107 8.51 16.77 -9.47
N PRO A 108 9.83 16.89 -9.78
CA PRO A 108 10.29 17.07 -11.15
C PRO A 108 9.79 15.95 -12.06
N GLU A 109 9.56 16.29 -13.33
CA GLU A 109 8.98 15.35 -14.29
C GLU A 109 9.75 14.04 -14.40
N HIS A 110 11.09 14.11 -14.43
CA HIS A 110 11.90 12.89 -14.53
C HIS A 110 11.77 12.01 -13.29
N GLN A 111 11.55 12.59 -12.12
CA GLN A 111 11.28 11.78 -10.92
C GLN A 111 9.88 11.18 -10.97
N GLN A 112 8.91 11.91 -11.49
CA GLN A 112 7.56 11.36 -11.68
C GLN A 112 7.62 10.15 -12.61
N ASP A 113 8.35 10.25 -13.71
CA ASP A 113 8.48 9.15 -14.66
C ASP A 113 9.12 7.92 -14.01
N SER A 114 10.17 8.13 -13.24
CA SER A 114 10.83 7.04 -12.50
C SER A 114 9.89 6.39 -11.48
N MET A 115 9.07 7.20 -10.81
CA MET A 115 8.14 6.68 -9.83
C MET A 115 6.95 5.99 -10.49
N ASN A 116 6.54 6.43 -11.66
CA ASN A 116 5.51 5.73 -12.41
C ASN A 116 5.99 4.33 -12.83
N GLU A 117 7.25 4.21 -13.25
CA GLU A 117 7.85 2.91 -13.52
C GLU A 117 7.93 2.06 -12.25
N PHE A 118 8.36 2.64 -11.15
CA PHE A 118 8.42 1.92 -9.88
C PHE A 118 7.04 1.46 -9.45
N PHE A 119 6.01 2.26 -9.68
CA PHE A 119 4.65 1.86 -9.34
C PHE A 119 4.18 0.66 -10.17
N GLU A 120 4.64 0.54 -11.43
CA GLU A 120 4.35 -0.67 -12.21
C GLU A 120 4.98 -1.90 -11.55
N ASP A 121 6.19 -1.77 -10.98
CA ASP A 121 6.81 -2.84 -10.22
C ASP A 121 6.01 -3.16 -8.95
N VAL A 122 5.50 -2.13 -8.27
CA VAL A 122 4.65 -2.33 -7.09
C VAL A 122 3.40 -3.13 -7.45
N LYS A 123 2.76 -2.78 -8.56
CA LYS A 123 1.57 -3.51 -9.02
C LYS A 123 1.90 -4.96 -9.35
N PHE A 124 3.02 -5.17 -10.02
CA PHE A 124 3.46 -6.52 -10.36
C PHE A 124 3.73 -7.35 -9.11
N LEU A 125 4.46 -6.79 -8.14
CA LEU A 125 4.78 -7.51 -6.90
C LEU A 125 3.52 -7.80 -6.08
N ALA A 126 2.61 -6.87 -6.02
CA ALA A 126 1.34 -7.08 -5.32
C ALA A 126 0.54 -8.21 -5.98
N SER A 127 0.44 -8.19 -7.29
CA SER A 127 -0.26 -9.23 -8.04
C SER A 127 0.40 -10.59 -7.87
N PHE A 128 1.73 -10.62 -7.87
CA PHE A 128 2.50 -11.86 -7.71
C PHE A 128 2.18 -12.57 -6.40
N ILE A 129 1.96 -11.83 -5.33
CA ILE A 129 1.61 -12.42 -4.02
C ILE A 129 0.10 -12.61 -3.83
N GLY A 130 -0.68 -12.40 -4.88
CA GLY A 130 -2.12 -12.60 -4.84
C GLY A 130 -2.95 -11.40 -4.41
N CYS A 131 -2.34 -10.21 -4.31
CA CYS A 131 -3.06 -8.99 -3.96
C CYS A 131 -3.50 -8.28 -5.24
N ASN A 132 -4.80 -8.21 -5.46
CA ASN A 132 -5.37 -7.61 -6.68
C ASN A 132 -5.95 -6.22 -6.43
N ILE A 133 -5.39 -5.48 -5.48
CA ILE A 133 -5.92 -4.18 -5.06
C ILE A 133 -5.95 -3.15 -6.21
N PHE A 134 -5.05 -3.28 -7.18
CA PHE A 134 -4.97 -2.36 -8.31
C PHE A 134 -5.64 -2.91 -9.59
N GLU A 135 -6.23 -4.09 -9.52
CA GLU A 135 -6.86 -4.71 -10.68
C GLU A 135 -8.35 -4.36 -10.69
N VAL A 136 -8.83 -3.96 -11.86
CA VAL A 136 -10.25 -3.61 -12.01
C VAL A 136 -11.11 -4.83 -11.72
N SER A 137 -12.12 -4.63 -10.87
CA SER A 137 -13.06 -5.70 -10.54
C SER A 137 -13.90 -6.04 -11.76
N GLN A 138 -13.96 -7.34 -12.12
CA GLN A 138 -14.72 -7.82 -13.28
C GLN A 138 -16.07 -8.37 -12.85
N PRO A 139 -17.13 -8.05 -13.59
CA PRO A 139 -18.43 -8.66 -13.30
C PRO A 139 -18.41 -10.15 -13.59
N LYS A 140 -19.06 -10.93 -12.73
CA LYS A 140 -19.08 -12.39 -12.90
C LYS A 140 -19.97 -12.88 -14.02
N GLU A 141 -20.96 -12.09 -14.39
CA GLU A 141 -21.91 -12.49 -15.44
C GLU A 141 -21.29 -12.58 -16.81
N GLU A 142 -20.09 -12.08 -16.97
CA GLU A 142 -19.40 -12.23 -18.22
C GLU A 142 -19.02 -13.64 -18.55
N HIS A 143 -19.24 -14.54 -17.62
CA HIS A 143 -18.99 -15.95 -17.85
C HIS A 143 -20.16 -16.64 -18.45
N LEU A 144 -20.83 -15.99 -19.26
CA LEU A 144 -21.96 -16.57 -19.89
C LEU A 144 -21.56 -17.44 -21.00
N PHE A 145 -21.02 -18.21 -20.83
CA PHE A 145 -20.70 -19.12 -21.81
C PHE A 145 -19.54 -19.75 -21.49
#